data_9b8697e77449c9b52ad50e5e20f12342
#
_entry.id   9b8697e77449c9b52ad50e5e20f12342
#
_cell.length_a   1.000
_cell.length_b   1.000
_cell.length_c   1.000
_cell.angle_alpha   90.00
_cell.angle_beta   90.00
_cell.angle_gamma   90.00
#
_symmetry.space_group_name_H-M   'P 1'
#
loop_
_entity.id
_entity.type
_entity.pdbx_description
1 polymer ?
#
loop_
_entity_poly.entity_id
_entity_poly.type
_entity_poly.pdbx_seq_one_letter_code
_entity_poly.pdbx_strand_id
1 'polypeptide(L)'
;MTRRRSHNCAKTEPSELKRLLARFIKHCLLRNGRALYALAGMLLLTGLASPMLAQAKETLAWLKRDLPPLFIFEGPKKGQGVIDQLLTQLVAGMPQYQHSVMKVNRARGLQMLRESSLTCDAALNWSKEREGWIAFSVPVFRAMSNGLAVRRIDRDTLTPFIKDGEVDLAALLASGNITLGIIAERNYGEFLDALLKQAPPKALTLHYGNDALGSLLQMQRRGRLRLLLGYRPEIRYQAQLQGIAEDELQFYPIRGTGKYLSGYIGCTNTPQGRQAIIEINQLLHNLPRDHLSEGYAAWLDPESRSEYLEASRAFFEQQAGH
;
A
#
# COMPACT_ATOMS: atom_id res chain seq x y z
N MET A 1 27.68 101.15 14.57
CA MET A 1 29.15 101.18 14.72
C MET A 1 29.70 99.80 14.72
N THR A 2 30.25 99.37 13.63
CA THR A 2 30.64 97.97 13.41
C THR A 2 31.99 97.94 12.67
N ARG A 3 32.99 97.36 13.31
CA ARG A 3 34.35 97.19 12.76
C ARG A 3 34.43 95.84 12.10
N ARG A 4 34.72 95.81 10.79
CA ARG A 4 35.16 94.63 10.03
C ARG A 4 36.59 94.28 10.44
N ARG A 5 36.86 92.93 10.63
CA ARG A 5 38.19 92.34 10.62
C ARG A 5 38.28 91.40 9.45
N SER A 6 39.18 91.64 8.53
CA SER A 6 39.60 90.83 7.44
C SER A 6 40.54 89.70 7.93
N HIS A 7 40.29 88.48 7.58
CA HIS A 7 41.26 87.35 7.70
C HIS A 7 41.78 86.96 6.36
N ASN A 8 43.08 87.09 6.22
CA ASN A 8 43.86 86.62 5.08
C ASN A 8 43.81 85.11 4.98
N CYS A 9 43.37 84.58 3.85
CA CYS A 9 43.44 83.18 3.49
C CYS A 9 44.72 82.91 2.73
N ALA A 10 45.66 82.21 3.35
CA ALA A 10 46.91 81.78 2.69
C ALA A 10 46.57 80.69 1.64
N LYS A 11 46.93 80.97 0.39
CA LYS A 11 46.85 80.01 -0.73
C LYS A 11 47.90 78.94 -0.56
N THR A 12 47.56 77.79 -0.19
CA THR A 12 48.38 76.56 -0.27
C THR A 12 48.42 76.05 -1.73
N GLU A 13 49.63 75.93 -2.29
CA GLU A 13 49.81 75.47 -3.68
C GLU A 13 49.25 74.03 -3.92
N PRO A 14 48.64 73.82 -5.07
CA PRO A 14 47.98 72.51 -5.37
C PRO A 14 48.94 71.32 -5.54
N SER A 15 50.27 71.55 -5.58
CA SER A 15 51.26 70.48 -5.77
C SER A 15 51.60 69.71 -4.52
N GLU A 16 51.55 70.34 -3.35
CA GLU A 16 51.84 69.63 -2.07
C GLU A 16 50.69 68.75 -1.61
N LEU A 17 49.47 69.19 -1.83
CA LEU A 17 48.29 68.39 -1.48
C LEU A 17 48.21 67.06 -2.28
N LYS A 18 48.57 67.10 -3.57
CA LYS A 18 48.64 65.91 -4.41
C LYS A 18 49.74 64.96 -3.98
N ARG A 19 50.87 65.42 -3.50
CA ARG A 19 51.96 64.58 -2.97
C ARG A 19 51.63 63.94 -1.63
N LEU A 20 50.93 64.62 -0.77
CA LEU A 20 50.45 64.08 0.52
C LEU A 20 49.35 63.03 0.32
N LEU A 21 48.38 63.30 -0.57
CA LEU A 21 47.35 62.30 -0.91
C LEU A 21 47.94 61.04 -1.56
N ALA A 22 48.91 61.20 -2.48
CA ALA A 22 49.55 60.01 -3.10
C ALA A 22 50.34 59.18 -2.10
N ARG A 23 51.00 59.80 -1.09
CA ARG A 23 51.66 59.06 0.01
C ARG A 23 50.70 58.41 0.93
N PHE A 24 49.57 59.01 1.25
CA PHE A 24 48.50 58.45 2.13
C PHE A 24 47.84 57.24 1.45
N ILE A 25 47.49 57.34 0.16
CA ILE A 25 46.89 56.25 -0.62
C ILE A 25 47.86 55.10 -0.72
N LYS A 26 49.16 55.35 -0.97
CA LYS A 26 50.17 54.28 -1.06
C LYS A 26 50.40 53.58 0.29
N HIS A 27 50.30 54.29 1.40
CA HIS A 27 50.44 53.75 2.75
C HIS A 27 49.19 52.97 3.21
N CYS A 28 47.97 53.39 2.82
CA CYS A 28 46.74 52.68 3.06
C CYS A 28 46.65 51.39 2.20
N LEU A 29 47.07 51.44 0.94
CA LEU A 29 47.05 50.25 0.05
C LEU A 29 48.03 49.16 0.50
N LEU A 30 49.21 49.53 1.01
CA LEU A 30 50.20 48.56 1.46
C LEU A 30 49.89 47.94 2.86
N ARG A 31 49.13 48.66 3.72
CA ARG A 31 48.81 48.17 5.05
C ARG A 31 47.49 47.38 5.12
N ASN A 32 46.55 47.64 4.22
CA ASN A 32 45.25 46.96 4.16
C ASN A 32 45.14 45.87 3.11
N GLY A 33 46.13 45.70 2.24
CA GLY A 33 46.12 44.66 1.21
C GLY A 33 45.99 43.26 1.83
N ARG A 34 46.69 43.00 2.94
CA ARG A 34 46.60 41.71 3.63
C ARG A 34 45.24 41.46 4.31
N ALA A 35 44.60 42.53 4.77
CA ALA A 35 43.27 42.45 5.39
C ALA A 35 42.16 42.20 4.34
N LEU A 36 42.28 42.79 3.14
CA LEU A 36 41.35 42.56 2.02
C LEU A 36 41.44 41.14 1.47
N TYR A 37 42.67 40.60 1.34
CA TYR A 37 42.82 39.18 0.95
C TYR A 37 42.37 38.20 1.99
N ALA A 38 42.49 38.52 3.31
CA ALA A 38 41.96 37.68 4.38
C ALA A 38 40.42 37.73 4.43
N LEU A 39 39.79 38.88 4.19
CA LEU A 39 38.32 38.98 4.10
C LEU A 39 37.77 38.34 2.82
N ALA A 40 38.44 38.46 1.69
CA ALA A 40 38.06 37.77 0.44
C ALA A 40 38.22 36.24 0.54
N GLY A 41 39.28 35.78 1.19
CA GLY A 41 39.50 34.35 1.49
C GLY A 41 38.47 33.77 2.45
N MET A 42 38.04 34.54 3.45
CA MET A 42 37.03 34.12 4.41
C MET A 42 35.61 34.12 3.81
N LEU A 43 35.30 35.02 2.86
CA LEU A 43 34.05 35.01 2.10
C LEU A 43 33.99 33.88 1.05
N LEU A 44 35.12 33.48 0.48
CA LEU A 44 35.19 32.30 -0.41
C LEU A 44 35.04 30.97 0.32
N LEU A 45 35.49 30.85 1.56
CA LEU A 45 35.33 29.65 2.37
C LEU A 45 33.90 29.49 2.95
N THR A 46 33.15 30.56 3.16
CA THR A 46 31.75 30.50 3.59
C THR A 46 30.77 30.20 2.47
N GLY A 47 31.15 30.43 1.22
CA GLY A 47 30.33 30.14 0.02
C GLY A 47 30.24 28.66 -0.33
N LEU A 48 31.11 27.78 0.21
CA LEU A 48 31.12 26.33 -0.05
C LEU A 48 30.30 25.52 0.95
N ALA A 49 29.84 26.13 2.04
CA ALA A 49 28.86 25.53 2.96
C ALA A 49 27.44 25.81 2.48
N SER A 50 27.08 25.34 1.27
CA SER A 50 25.67 25.23 0.90
C SER A 50 25.03 24.32 1.94
N PRO A 51 24.01 24.75 2.72
CA PRO A 51 23.25 23.83 3.53
C PRO A 51 22.69 22.81 2.56
N MET A 52 23.14 21.55 2.66
CA MET A 52 22.39 20.45 2.12
C MET A 52 21.04 20.52 2.84
N LEU A 53 20.07 21.15 2.21
CA LEU A 53 18.69 21.03 2.61
C LEU A 53 18.40 19.54 2.60
N ALA A 54 18.45 18.92 3.75
CA ALA A 54 17.99 17.55 3.92
C ALA A 54 16.51 17.58 3.54
N GLN A 55 16.22 17.24 2.30
CA GLN A 55 14.85 17.16 1.79
C GLN A 55 14.14 16.12 2.65
N ALA A 56 13.16 16.57 3.43
CA ALA A 56 12.38 15.67 4.27
C ALA A 56 11.82 14.55 3.36
N LYS A 57 12.08 13.31 3.72
CA LYS A 57 11.59 12.15 2.95
C LYS A 57 10.09 12.21 2.89
N GLU A 58 9.54 12.00 1.71
CA GLU A 58 8.10 11.86 1.53
C GLU A 58 7.58 10.66 2.31
N THR A 59 6.46 10.80 3.00
CA THR A 59 5.86 9.71 3.77
C THR A 59 5.02 8.83 2.86
N LEU A 60 5.38 7.55 2.76
CA LEU A 60 4.60 6.52 2.10
C LEU A 60 3.84 5.72 3.16
N ALA A 61 2.51 5.84 3.14
CA ALA A 61 1.63 5.14 4.06
C ALA A 61 1.22 3.78 3.48
N TRP A 62 1.52 2.70 4.21
CA TRP A 62 1.11 1.34 3.87
C TRP A 62 -0.14 0.95 4.66
N LEU A 63 -1.18 0.58 3.95
CA LEU A 63 -2.41 0.08 4.55
C LEU A 63 -2.37 -1.43 4.69
N LYS A 64 -2.69 -1.92 5.88
CA LYS A 64 -2.86 -3.33 6.19
C LYS A 64 -4.27 -3.58 6.70
N ARG A 65 -4.89 -4.65 6.23
CA ARG A 65 -6.22 -5.09 6.65
C ARG A 65 -6.16 -6.47 7.28
N ASP A 66 -7.12 -6.79 8.11
CA ASP A 66 -7.25 -8.16 8.59
C ASP A 66 -7.67 -9.07 7.41
N LEU A 67 -6.70 -9.82 6.92
CA LEU A 67 -6.81 -10.67 5.73
C LEU A 67 -5.79 -11.83 5.81
N PRO A 68 -5.93 -12.74 6.78
CA PRO A 68 -5.05 -13.90 6.84
C PRO A 68 -5.31 -14.83 5.62
N PRO A 69 -4.31 -15.53 5.12
CA PRO A 69 -2.91 -15.55 5.57
C PRO A 69 -2.02 -14.44 4.99
N LEU A 70 -2.58 -13.46 4.28
CA LEU A 70 -1.80 -12.38 3.67
C LEU A 70 -1.25 -11.42 4.73
N PHE A 71 -2.11 -10.96 5.64
CA PHE A 71 -1.74 -10.20 6.82
C PHE A 71 -2.24 -10.90 8.07
N ILE A 72 -1.38 -11.09 9.06
CA ILE A 72 -1.71 -11.77 10.30
C ILE A 72 -1.47 -10.82 11.48
N PHE A 73 -2.53 -10.39 12.14
CA PHE A 73 -2.45 -9.45 13.26
C PHE A 73 -2.43 -10.11 14.63
N GLU A 74 -2.89 -11.35 14.74
CA GLU A 74 -3.07 -12.06 16.02
C GLU A 74 -2.57 -13.50 15.93
N GLY A 75 -2.44 -14.13 17.09
CA GLY A 75 -2.01 -15.52 17.21
C GLY A 75 -0.49 -15.74 17.04
N PRO A 76 -0.05 -17.01 17.06
CA PRO A 76 1.37 -17.37 17.05
C PRO A 76 2.13 -16.94 15.79
N LYS A 77 1.42 -16.70 14.69
CA LYS A 77 1.99 -16.29 13.39
C LYS A 77 1.80 -14.80 13.10
N LYS A 78 1.57 -13.98 14.12
CA LYS A 78 1.44 -12.52 13.97
C LYS A 78 2.63 -11.93 13.24
N GLY A 79 2.38 -11.11 12.20
CA GLY A 79 3.40 -10.47 11.38
C GLY A 79 4.12 -11.40 10.40
N GLN A 80 3.69 -12.67 10.29
CA GLN A 80 4.28 -13.68 9.40
C GLN A 80 3.39 -13.99 8.19
N GLY A 81 2.42 -13.14 7.91
CA GLY A 81 1.60 -13.27 6.69
C GLY A 81 2.45 -13.09 5.43
N VAL A 82 1.97 -13.64 4.33
CA VAL A 82 2.67 -13.61 3.03
C VAL A 82 3.03 -12.17 2.62
N ILE A 83 2.09 -11.26 2.77
CA ILE A 83 2.29 -9.85 2.42
C ILE A 83 2.95 -9.07 3.57
N ASP A 84 2.87 -9.54 4.82
CA ASP A 84 3.69 -8.98 5.90
C ASP A 84 5.19 -9.10 5.59
N GLN A 85 5.62 -10.27 5.08
CA GLN A 85 7.01 -10.51 4.70
C GLN A 85 7.42 -9.69 3.47
N LEU A 86 6.57 -9.65 2.43
CA LEU A 86 6.81 -8.82 1.26
C LEU A 86 6.96 -7.34 1.63
N LEU A 87 6.05 -6.83 2.47
CA LEU A 87 6.08 -5.43 2.89
C LEU A 87 7.39 -5.06 3.60
N THR A 88 7.93 -5.97 4.40
CA THR A 88 9.26 -5.78 5.03
C THR A 88 10.35 -5.59 3.97
N GLN A 89 10.33 -6.36 2.89
CA GLN A 89 11.29 -6.25 1.79
C GLN A 89 11.10 -4.95 0.98
N LEU A 90 9.85 -4.57 0.70
CA LEU A 90 9.54 -3.32 -0.01
C LEU A 90 10.00 -2.10 0.79
N VAL A 91 9.71 -2.06 2.10
CA VAL A 91 10.16 -0.98 2.99
C VAL A 91 11.69 -0.86 2.99
N ALA A 92 12.40 -1.98 3.07
CA ALA A 92 13.86 -1.99 3.03
C ALA A 92 14.41 -1.56 1.64
N GLY A 93 13.72 -1.90 0.57
CA GLY A 93 14.11 -1.59 -0.81
C GLY A 93 13.79 -0.16 -1.26
N MET A 94 13.02 0.61 -0.48
CA MET A 94 12.61 1.99 -0.81
C MET A 94 13.04 3.00 0.28
N PRO A 95 14.34 3.11 0.58
CA PRO A 95 14.85 3.93 1.70
C PRO A 95 14.69 5.44 1.47
N GLN A 96 14.32 5.89 0.27
CA GLN A 96 14.04 7.28 -0.07
C GLN A 96 12.74 7.80 0.57
N TYR A 97 11.81 6.91 0.97
CA TYR A 97 10.59 7.26 1.66
C TYR A 97 10.72 7.13 3.18
N GLN A 98 9.92 7.91 3.90
CA GLN A 98 9.60 7.64 5.28
C GLN A 98 8.36 6.73 5.32
N HIS A 99 8.52 5.49 5.78
CA HIS A 99 7.44 4.52 5.79
C HIS A 99 6.59 4.60 7.06
N SER A 100 5.28 4.54 6.87
CA SER A 100 4.29 4.43 7.94
C SER A 100 3.37 3.24 7.62
N VAL A 101 3.07 2.40 8.60
CA VAL A 101 2.22 1.23 8.42
C VAL A 101 0.99 1.35 9.31
N MET A 102 -0.20 1.26 8.72
CA MET A 102 -1.46 1.46 9.42
C MET A 102 -2.40 0.27 9.25
N LYS A 103 -2.98 -0.20 10.36
CA LYS A 103 -4.13 -1.13 10.34
C LYS A 103 -5.40 -0.33 10.10
N VAL A 104 -6.13 -0.64 9.04
CA VAL A 104 -7.38 0.01 8.67
C VAL A 104 -8.45 -1.04 8.34
N ASN A 105 -9.72 -0.67 8.47
CA ASN A 105 -10.79 -1.44 7.85
C ASN A 105 -10.86 -1.13 6.35
N ARG A 106 -11.59 -1.95 5.60
CA ARG A 106 -11.69 -1.83 4.14
C ARG A 106 -12.22 -0.48 3.68
N ALA A 107 -13.33 -0.01 4.27
CA ALA A 107 -13.94 1.26 3.86
C ALA A 107 -12.98 2.43 4.06
N ARG A 108 -12.31 2.50 5.22
CA ARG A 108 -11.32 3.55 5.49
C ARG A 108 -10.11 3.45 4.56
N GLY A 109 -9.62 2.23 4.28
CA GLY A 109 -8.51 2.02 3.35
C GLY A 109 -8.84 2.51 1.93
N LEU A 110 -10.02 2.16 1.41
CA LEU A 110 -10.47 2.64 0.10
C LEU A 110 -10.69 4.16 0.05
N GLN A 111 -11.15 4.75 1.16
CA GLN A 111 -11.27 6.20 1.28
C GLN A 111 -9.88 6.86 1.19
N MET A 112 -8.90 6.38 1.95
CA MET A 112 -7.54 6.92 1.96
C MET A 112 -6.86 6.81 0.57
N LEU A 113 -7.13 5.75 -0.18
CA LEU A 113 -6.64 5.60 -1.56
C LEU A 113 -7.27 6.58 -2.56
N ARG A 114 -8.36 7.26 -2.21
CA ARG A 114 -8.97 8.34 -3.01
C ARG A 114 -8.46 9.72 -2.62
N GLU A 115 -7.74 9.84 -1.51
CA GLU A 115 -7.15 11.09 -1.04
C GLU A 115 -5.86 11.41 -1.83
N SER A 116 -5.32 12.62 -1.66
CA SER A 116 -4.10 13.05 -2.38
C SER A 116 -2.80 12.59 -1.70
N SER A 117 -2.85 12.03 -0.49
CA SER A 117 -1.68 11.56 0.24
C SER A 117 -1.09 10.29 -0.41
N LEU A 118 0.23 10.15 -0.39
CA LEU A 118 0.91 8.96 -0.91
C LEU A 118 0.60 7.76 -0.01
N THR A 119 -0.38 6.98 -0.43
CA THR A 119 -0.91 5.84 0.31
C THR A 119 -0.97 4.62 -0.58
N CYS A 120 -0.52 3.46 -0.09
CA CYS A 120 -0.54 2.19 -0.79
C CYS A 120 -1.19 1.09 0.05
N ASP A 121 -1.96 0.22 -0.59
CA ASP A 121 -2.50 -1.02 -0.01
C ASP A 121 -1.82 -2.20 -0.73
N ALA A 122 -1.19 -3.07 0.04
CA ALA A 122 -0.35 -4.14 -0.52
C ALA A 122 -1.12 -5.42 -0.89
N ALA A 123 -2.45 -5.44 -0.77
CA ALA A 123 -3.27 -6.62 -1.10
C ALA A 123 -4.64 -6.24 -1.67
N LEU A 124 -4.66 -5.79 -2.91
CA LEU A 124 -5.88 -5.42 -3.63
C LEU A 124 -6.17 -6.36 -4.79
N ASN A 125 -7.44 -6.62 -5.02
CA ASN A 125 -7.90 -7.11 -6.32
C ASN A 125 -8.04 -5.93 -7.28
N TRP A 126 -7.59 -6.13 -8.49
CA TRP A 126 -7.79 -5.17 -9.57
C TRP A 126 -9.27 -5.13 -9.99
N SER A 127 -9.74 -3.97 -10.36
CA SER A 127 -10.99 -3.80 -11.11
C SER A 127 -10.90 -2.54 -11.97
N LYS A 128 -11.61 -2.54 -13.08
CA LYS A 128 -11.65 -1.40 -14.03
C LYS A 128 -12.12 -0.11 -13.38
N GLU A 129 -13.09 -0.20 -12.48
CA GLU A 129 -13.59 0.95 -11.72
C GLU A 129 -12.47 1.60 -10.89
N ARG A 130 -11.61 0.78 -10.27
CA ARG A 130 -10.55 1.27 -9.37
C ARG A 130 -9.37 1.90 -10.10
N GLU A 131 -9.11 1.56 -11.35
CA GLU A 131 -8.04 2.18 -12.15
C GLU A 131 -8.16 3.71 -12.24
N GLY A 132 -9.37 4.25 -12.15
CA GLY A 132 -9.56 5.69 -12.17
C GLY A 132 -8.91 6.44 -11.00
N TRP A 133 -8.70 5.77 -9.87
CA TRP A 133 -8.19 6.40 -8.64
C TRP A 133 -7.12 5.57 -7.91
N ILE A 134 -6.78 4.38 -8.39
CA ILE A 134 -5.66 3.55 -7.94
C ILE A 134 -4.72 3.28 -9.10
N ALA A 135 -3.42 3.53 -8.88
CA ALA A 135 -2.36 3.02 -9.72
C ALA A 135 -1.98 1.62 -9.21
N PHE A 136 -2.04 0.61 -10.07
CA PHE A 136 -1.77 -0.78 -9.71
C PHE A 136 -0.37 -1.22 -10.14
N SER A 137 0.24 -2.09 -9.35
CA SER A 137 1.45 -2.81 -9.70
C SER A 137 1.18 -3.91 -10.73
N VAL A 138 2.24 -4.57 -11.20
CA VAL A 138 2.11 -5.91 -11.78
C VAL A 138 1.53 -6.88 -10.75
N PRO A 139 0.96 -8.04 -11.15
CA PRO A 139 0.48 -9.05 -10.21
C PRO A 139 1.57 -9.46 -9.22
N VAL A 140 1.24 -9.47 -7.94
CA VAL A 140 2.18 -9.75 -6.85
C VAL A 140 2.10 -11.19 -6.38
N PHE A 141 0.87 -11.68 -6.20
CA PHE A 141 0.58 -13.04 -5.76
C PHE A 141 -0.68 -13.56 -6.44
N ARG A 142 -0.84 -14.88 -6.40
CA ARG A 142 -2.11 -15.53 -6.72
C ARG A 142 -2.78 -16.02 -5.46
N ALA A 143 -4.09 -15.98 -5.42
CA ALA A 143 -4.91 -16.57 -4.37
C ALA A 143 -5.95 -17.50 -5.00
N MET A 144 -6.36 -18.53 -4.29
CA MET A 144 -7.54 -19.30 -4.69
C MET A 144 -8.75 -18.37 -4.70
N SER A 145 -9.65 -18.56 -5.66
CA SER A 145 -10.86 -17.74 -5.75
C SER A 145 -11.75 -17.90 -4.52
N ASN A 146 -12.64 -16.92 -4.35
CA ASN A 146 -13.66 -16.99 -3.33
C ASN A 146 -14.60 -18.17 -3.56
N GLY A 147 -15.12 -18.71 -2.48
CA GLY A 147 -16.14 -19.76 -2.50
C GLY A 147 -17.09 -19.61 -1.32
N LEU A 148 -17.98 -20.55 -1.17
CA LEU A 148 -18.99 -20.58 -0.12
C LEU A 148 -18.58 -21.51 1.00
N ALA A 149 -18.52 -20.99 2.23
CA ALA A 149 -18.44 -21.80 3.43
C ALA A 149 -19.83 -22.03 4.02
N VAL A 150 -20.12 -23.26 4.38
CA VAL A 150 -21.36 -23.69 5.00
C VAL A 150 -21.03 -24.60 6.19
N ARG A 151 -21.84 -24.56 7.25
CA ARG A 151 -21.71 -25.56 8.32
C ARG A 151 -22.09 -26.94 7.77
N ARG A 152 -21.37 -27.97 8.18
CA ARG A 152 -21.67 -29.34 7.74
C ARG A 152 -23.12 -29.73 7.96
N ILE A 153 -23.72 -29.30 9.08
CA ILE A 153 -25.12 -29.57 9.40
C ILE A 153 -26.11 -28.86 8.47
N ASP A 154 -25.70 -27.81 7.76
CA ASP A 154 -26.53 -27.05 6.84
C ASP A 154 -26.26 -27.36 5.36
N ARG A 155 -25.33 -28.28 5.05
CA ARG A 155 -24.85 -28.57 3.68
C ARG A 155 -25.98 -28.93 2.71
N ASP A 156 -26.99 -29.63 3.20
CA ASP A 156 -28.10 -30.11 2.36
C ASP A 156 -28.93 -28.95 1.79
N THR A 157 -28.83 -27.76 2.39
CA THR A 157 -29.48 -26.56 1.86
C THR A 157 -28.87 -26.10 0.53
N LEU A 158 -27.63 -26.52 0.21
CA LEU A 158 -26.94 -26.24 -1.05
C LEU A 158 -27.20 -27.29 -2.13
N THR A 159 -27.62 -28.49 -1.78
CA THR A 159 -27.80 -29.61 -2.72
C THR A 159 -28.55 -29.24 -4.01
N PRO A 160 -29.66 -28.47 -3.99
CA PRO A 160 -30.36 -28.09 -5.21
C PRO A 160 -29.56 -27.17 -6.15
N PHE A 161 -28.52 -26.54 -5.64
CA PHE A 161 -27.71 -25.54 -6.36
C PHE A 161 -26.32 -26.06 -6.74
N ILE A 162 -25.98 -27.30 -6.36
CA ILE A 162 -24.67 -27.92 -6.67
C ILE A 162 -24.78 -28.72 -7.98
N LYS A 163 -23.87 -28.42 -8.89
CA LYS A 163 -23.63 -29.23 -10.08
C LYS A 163 -22.13 -29.35 -10.30
N ASP A 164 -21.67 -30.58 -10.54
CA ASP A 164 -20.25 -30.88 -10.78
C ASP A 164 -19.31 -30.41 -9.65
N GLY A 165 -19.83 -30.42 -8.40
CA GLY A 165 -19.08 -29.97 -7.21
C GLY A 165 -19.05 -28.45 -7.00
N GLU A 166 -19.62 -27.65 -7.89
CA GLU A 166 -19.66 -26.19 -7.82
C GLU A 166 -21.07 -25.68 -7.54
N VAL A 167 -21.18 -24.56 -6.82
CA VAL A 167 -22.46 -23.94 -6.52
C VAL A 167 -22.84 -22.90 -7.59
N ASP A 168 -24.09 -23.00 -8.08
CA ASP A 168 -24.73 -21.96 -8.88
C ASP A 168 -25.20 -20.83 -7.94
N LEU A 169 -24.34 -19.83 -7.74
CA LEU A 169 -24.61 -18.71 -6.82
C LEU A 169 -25.79 -17.86 -7.33
N ALA A 170 -25.97 -17.71 -8.64
CA ALA A 170 -27.08 -16.92 -9.17
C ALA A 170 -28.42 -17.56 -8.84
N ALA A 171 -28.58 -18.87 -9.10
CA ALA A 171 -29.78 -19.62 -8.74
C ALA A 171 -30.04 -19.63 -7.23
N LEU A 172 -28.99 -19.75 -6.44
CA LEU A 172 -29.07 -19.72 -4.97
C LEU A 172 -29.58 -18.36 -4.45
N LEU A 173 -29.04 -17.25 -4.92
CA LEU A 173 -29.49 -15.90 -4.52
C LEU A 173 -30.90 -15.59 -5.00
N ALA A 174 -31.27 -16.05 -6.19
CA ALA A 174 -32.63 -15.90 -6.74
C ALA A 174 -33.68 -16.69 -5.95
N SER A 175 -33.32 -17.79 -5.27
CA SER A 175 -34.24 -18.59 -4.48
C SER A 175 -34.88 -17.81 -3.33
N GLY A 176 -34.19 -16.79 -2.82
CA GLY A 176 -34.65 -15.93 -1.72
C GLY A 176 -34.76 -16.60 -0.36
N ASN A 177 -34.40 -17.88 -0.25
CA ASN A 177 -34.57 -18.69 0.97
C ASN A 177 -33.31 -18.75 1.83
N ILE A 178 -32.17 -18.24 1.34
CA ILE A 178 -30.85 -18.38 1.97
C ILE A 178 -30.21 -17.01 2.05
N THR A 179 -29.65 -16.70 3.23
CA THR A 179 -28.89 -15.46 3.45
C THR A 179 -27.39 -15.72 3.34
N LEU A 180 -26.71 -14.94 2.50
CA LEU A 180 -25.29 -14.97 2.29
C LEU A 180 -24.59 -13.84 3.03
N GLY A 181 -23.63 -14.17 3.90
CA GLY A 181 -22.76 -13.20 4.55
C GLY A 181 -21.64 -12.76 3.65
N ILE A 182 -21.47 -11.46 3.53
CA ILE A 182 -20.38 -10.84 2.76
C ILE A 182 -19.74 -9.70 3.55
N ILE A 183 -18.46 -9.49 3.32
CA ILE A 183 -17.73 -8.35 3.86
C ILE A 183 -18.04 -7.14 2.98
N ALA A 184 -18.54 -6.08 3.58
CA ALA A 184 -18.86 -4.83 2.88
C ALA A 184 -17.60 -4.23 2.22
N GLU A 185 -17.79 -3.57 1.08
CA GLU A 185 -16.73 -2.92 0.28
C GLU A 185 -15.62 -3.87 -0.21
N ARG A 186 -15.76 -5.21 -0.04
CA ARG A 186 -14.83 -6.18 -0.60
C ARG A 186 -15.10 -6.35 -2.10
N ASN A 187 -14.03 -6.36 -2.89
CA ASN A 187 -14.07 -6.83 -4.27
C ASN A 187 -13.85 -8.34 -4.27
N TYR A 188 -14.84 -9.09 -4.75
CA TYR A 188 -14.81 -10.55 -4.87
C TYR A 188 -14.40 -11.02 -6.27
N GLY A 189 -14.06 -10.08 -7.16
CA GLY A 189 -13.83 -10.28 -8.58
C GLY A 189 -15.06 -9.89 -9.40
N GLU A 190 -14.83 -9.49 -10.66
CA GLU A 190 -15.84 -8.87 -11.52
C GLU A 190 -17.12 -9.72 -11.65
N PHE A 191 -16.97 -11.03 -11.84
CA PHE A 191 -18.09 -11.95 -11.97
C PHE A 191 -18.95 -12.01 -10.70
N LEU A 192 -18.34 -12.20 -9.53
CA LEU A 192 -19.08 -12.28 -8.27
C LEU A 192 -19.67 -10.94 -7.88
N ASP A 193 -18.95 -9.84 -8.08
CA ASP A 193 -19.43 -8.49 -7.77
C ASP A 193 -20.67 -8.15 -8.62
N ALA A 194 -20.73 -8.58 -9.88
CA ALA A 194 -21.90 -8.43 -10.74
C ALA A 194 -23.11 -9.23 -10.22
N LEU A 195 -22.91 -10.47 -9.78
CA LEU A 195 -23.98 -11.29 -9.18
C LEU A 195 -24.49 -10.70 -7.86
N LEU A 196 -23.59 -10.27 -6.98
CA LEU A 196 -23.95 -9.67 -5.69
C LEU A 196 -24.72 -8.36 -5.85
N LYS A 197 -24.38 -7.56 -6.85
CA LYS A 197 -25.09 -6.31 -7.18
C LYS A 197 -26.52 -6.55 -7.64
N GLN A 198 -26.78 -7.67 -8.31
CA GLN A 198 -28.11 -8.05 -8.80
C GLN A 198 -28.95 -8.82 -7.74
N ALA A 199 -28.30 -9.27 -6.66
CA ALA A 199 -28.95 -10.05 -5.62
C ALA A 199 -30.02 -9.22 -4.89
N PRO A 200 -31.17 -9.84 -4.52
CA PRO A 200 -32.14 -9.18 -3.66
C PRO A 200 -31.47 -8.73 -2.33
N PRO A 201 -31.69 -7.50 -1.86
CA PRO A 201 -31.04 -7.02 -0.63
C PRO A 201 -31.23 -7.95 0.59
N LYS A 202 -32.39 -8.59 0.69
CA LYS A 202 -32.71 -9.55 1.76
C LYS A 202 -31.89 -10.85 1.70
N ALA A 203 -31.28 -11.15 0.54
CA ALA A 203 -30.44 -12.34 0.39
C ALA A 203 -29.01 -12.11 0.89
N LEU A 204 -28.63 -10.88 1.20
CA LEU A 204 -27.29 -10.51 1.62
C LEU A 204 -27.27 -9.98 3.05
N THR A 205 -26.26 -10.38 3.82
CA THR A 205 -25.89 -9.80 5.12
C THR A 205 -24.52 -9.16 4.97
N LEU A 206 -24.49 -7.82 4.90
CA LEU A 206 -23.25 -7.05 4.81
C LEU A 206 -22.69 -6.82 6.21
N HIS A 207 -21.40 -7.07 6.39
CA HIS A 207 -20.73 -6.77 7.65
C HIS A 207 -19.55 -5.83 7.43
N TYR A 208 -19.46 -4.82 8.29
CA TYR A 208 -18.41 -3.80 8.28
C TYR A 208 -17.47 -3.99 9.48
N GLY A 209 -16.32 -3.38 9.45
CA GLY A 209 -15.40 -3.32 10.59
C GLY A 209 -14.08 -4.04 10.36
N ASN A 210 -13.24 -4.06 11.41
CA ASN A 210 -11.89 -4.61 11.35
C ASN A 210 -11.87 -6.14 11.40
N ASP A 211 -12.84 -6.76 12.07
CA ASP A 211 -13.02 -8.23 12.18
C ASP A 211 -14.34 -8.66 11.53
N ALA A 212 -14.56 -8.22 10.30
CA ALA A 212 -15.81 -8.49 9.61
C ALA A 212 -16.02 -10.00 9.35
N LEU A 213 -14.95 -10.72 8.97
CA LEU A 213 -15.06 -12.16 8.71
C LEU A 213 -15.28 -12.96 9.98
N GLY A 214 -14.53 -12.65 11.04
CA GLY A 214 -14.73 -13.32 12.34
C GLY A 214 -16.13 -13.15 12.88
N SER A 215 -16.71 -11.96 12.76
CA SER A 215 -18.08 -11.66 13.15
C SER A 215 -19.11 -12.43 12.32
N LEU A 216 -18.95 -12.49 10.99
CA LEU A 216 -19.82 -13.27 10.11
C LEU A 216 -19.75 -14.77 10.44
N LEU A 217 -18.56 -15.27 10.73
CA LEU A 217 -18.35 -16.68 11.11
C LEU A 217 -19.05 -17.00 12.45
N GLN A 218 -19.01 -16.08 13.42
CA GLN A 218 -19.78 -16.23 14.67
C GLN A 218 -21.30 -16.23 14.41
N MET A 219 -21.79 -15.38 13.51
CA MET A 219 -23.20 -15.41 13.12
C MET A 219 -23.58 -16.75 12.50
N GLN A 220 -22.72 -17.30 11.63
CA GLN A 220 -22.91 -18.61 11.02
C GLN A 220 -22.93 -19.72 12.09
N ARG A 221 -21.98 -19.72 13.00
CA ARG A 221 -21.92 -20.70 14.11
C ARG A 221 -23.17 -20.70 14.96
N ARG A 222 -23.75 -19.50 15.21
CA ARG A 222 -25.00 -19.34 15.97
C ARG A 222 -26.28 -19.61 15.14
N GLY A 223 -26.16 -20.04 13.89
CA GLY A 223 -27.28 -20.32 12.99
C GLY A 223 -28.03 -19.08 12.48
N ARG A 224 -27.47 -17.87 12.70
CA ARG A 224 -28.04 -16.60 12.22
C ARG A 224 -27.70 -16.33 10.75
N LEU A 225 -26.70 -17.00 10.24
CA LEU A 225 -26.22 -16.93 8.87
C LEU A 225 -25.96 -18.36 8.38
N ARG A 226 -26.39 -18.72 7.18
CA ARG A 226 -26.16 -20.06 6.65
C ARG A 226 -24.89 -20.17 5.82
N LEU A 227 -24.66 -19.16 4.97
CA LEU A 227 -23.55 -19.15 4.01
C LEU A 227 -22.65 -17.95 4.22
N LEU A 228 -21.37 -18.16 3.99
CA LEU A 228 -20.33 -17.14 4.06
C LEU A 228 -19.51 -17.16 2.77
N LEU A 229 -19.40 -16.00 2.11
CA LEU A 229 -18.55 -15.84 0.92
C LEU A 229 -17.16 -15.34 1.35
N GLY A 230 -16.11 -16.06 0.92
CA GLY A 230 -14.75 -15.64 1.22
C GLY A 230 -13.69 -16.60 0.71
N TYR A 231 -12.45 -16.32 1.03
CA TYR A 231 -11.32 -17.17 0.71
C TYR A 231 -11.22 -18.34 1.71
N ARG A 232 -11.09 -19.56 1.21
CA ARG A 232 -10.98 -20.74 2.08
C ARG A 232 -9.88 -20.65 3.14
N PRO A 233 -8.63 -20.22 2.82
CA PRO A 233 -7.59 -20.09 3.85
C PRO A 233 -7.92 -19.02 4.91
N GLU A 234 -8.54 -17.90 4.52
CA GLU A 234 -8.97 -16.85 5.43
C GLU A 234 -10.05 -17.35 6.41
N ILE A 235 -11.05 -18.04 5.88
CA ILE A 235 -12.13 -18.63 6.68
C ILE A 235 -11.59 -19.71 7.65
N ARG A 236 -10.69 -20.57 7.18
CA ARG A 236 -10.04 -21.58 8.03
C ARG A 236 -9.25 -20.96 9.17
N TYR A 237 -8.46 -19.92 8.87
CA TYR A 237 -7.71 -19.22 9.90
C TYR A 237 -8.62 -18.64 10.99
N GLN A 238 -9.68 -17.94 10.59
CA GLN A 238 -10.64 -17.37 11.53
C GLN A 238 -11.42 -18.45 12.31
N ALA A 239 -11.72 -19.57 11.66
CA ALA A 239 -12.34 -20.71 12.33
C ALA A 239 -11.43 -21.29 13.43
N GLN A 240 -10.14 -21.47 13.13
CA GLN A 240 -9.15 -21.95 14.11
C GLN A 240 -9.02 -21.01 15.30
N LEU A 241 -8.98 -19.67 15.07
CA LEU A 241 -8.95 -18.68 16.16
C LEU A 241 -10.19 -18.75 17.06
N GLN A 242 -11.34 -19.18 16.52
CA GLN A 242 -12.61 -19.31 17.24
C GLN A 242 -12.84 -20.72 17.81
N GLY A 243 -11.87 -21.62 17.68
CA GLY A 243 -12.00 -23.02 18.14
C GLY A 243 -13.05 -23.81 17.37
N ILE A 244 -13.33 -23.47 16.11
CA ILE A 244 -14.20 -24.22 15.20
C ILE A 244 -13.35 -25.32 14.56
N ALA A 245 -13.78 -26.56 14.68
CA ALA A 245 -13.07 -27.69 14.09
C ALA A 245 -13.13 -27.64 12.57
N GLU A 246 -12.07 -28.11 11.90
CA GLU A 246 -11.94 -28.05 10.45
C GLU A 246 -13.08 -28.77 9.74
N ASP A 247 -13.58 -29.84 10.34
CA ASP A 247 -14.65 -30.65 9.78
C ASP A 247 -16.06 -30.08 10.06
N GLU A 248 -16.22 -29.03 10.86
CA GLU A 248 -17.49 -28.35 11.07
C GLU A 248 -17.92 -27.50 9.86
N LEU A 249 -16.95 -27.09 9.04
CA LEU A 249 -17.20 -26.27 7.86
C LEU A 249 -16.90 -27.06 6.56
N GLN A 250 -17.76 -26.85 5.58
CA GLN A 250 -17.54 -27.35 4.21
C GLN A 250 -17.43 -26.16 3.26
N PHE A 251 -16.52 -26.23 2.30
CA PHE A 251 -16.26 -25.18 1.35
C PHE A 251 -16.58 -25.64 -0.08
N TYR A 252 -17.31 -24.81 -0.81
CA TYR A 252 -17.71 -25.09 -2.19
C TYR A 252 -17.19 -23.97 -3.12
N PRO A 253 -16.56 -24.32 -4.25
CA PRO A 253 -16.29 -23.39 -5.32
C PRO A 253 -17.60 -22.90 -5.95
N ILE A 254 -17.53 -21.72 -6.57
CA ILE A 254 -18.69 -21.11 -7.24
C ILE A 254 -18.52 -21.26 -8.75
N ARG A 255 -19.55 -21.77 -9.40
CA ARG A 255 -19.57 -21.96 -10.87
C ARG A 255 -19.35 -20.63 -11.57
N GLY A 256 -18.52 -20.63 -12.60
CA GLY A 256 -18.19 -19.47 -13.41
C GLY A 256 -17.08 -18.60 -12.83
N THR A 257 -16.55 -18.89 -11.63
CA THR A 257 -15.34 -18.23 -11.14
C THR A 257 -14.10 -18.94 -11.69
N GLY A 258 -13.08 -18.16 -12.06
CA GLY A 258 -11.76 -18.73 -12.30
C GLY A 258 -11.21 -19.35 -11.01
N LYS A 259 -10.37 -20.38 -11.11
CA LYS A 259 -9.80 -21.06 -9.94
C LYS A 259 -8.94 -20.15 -9.08
N TYR A 260 -8.29 -19.16 -9.69
CA TYR A 260 -7.37 -18.23 -9.03
C TYR A 260 -7.68 -16.78 -9.36
N LEU A 261 -7.38 -15.90 -8.41
CA LEU A 261 -7.37 -14.45 -8.55
C LEU A 261 -5.95 -13.92 -8.40
N SER A 262 -5.62 -12.82 -9.07
CA SER A 262 -4.37 -12.11 -8.89
C SER A 262 -4.54 -10.97 -7.88
N GLY A 263 -3.58 -10.87 -6.96
CA GLY A 263 -3.48 -9.77 -6.03
C GLY A 263 -2.43 -8.76 -6.48
N TYR A 264 -2.65 -7.50 -6.17
CA TYR A 264 -1.86 -6.36 -6.59
C TYR A 264 -1.54 -5.45 -5.41
N ILE A 265 -0.47 -4.68 -5.54
CA ILE A 265 -0.28 -3.48 -4.75
C ILE A 265 -0.97 -2.35 -5.49
N GLY A 266 -1.72 -1.52 -4.78
CA GLY A 266 -2.34 -0.33 -5.35
C GLY A 266 -2.01 0.90 -4.53
N CYS A 267 -1.57 1.96 -5.19
CA CYS A 267 -1.31 3.25 -4.58
C CYS A 267 -2.30 4.31 -5.08
N THR A 268 -2.45 5.41 -4.36
CA THR A 268 -3.21 6.59 -4.82
C THR A 268 -2.79 6.97 -6.24
N ASN A 269 -3.74 7.22 -7.15
CA ASN A 269 -3.41 7.56 -8.55
C ASN A 269 -2.98 9.04 -8.69
N THR A 270 -1.95 9.43 -7.93
CA THR A 270 -1.25 10.72 -8.02
C THR A 270 0.08 10.53 -8.76
N PRO A 271 0.77 11.60 -9.18
CA PRO A 271 2.12 11.47 -9.73
C PRO A 271 3.07 10.70 -8.81
N GLN A 272 3.03 10.96 -7.49
CA GLN A 272 3.84 10.29 -6.48
C GLN A 272 3.45 8.81 -6.33
N GLY A 273 2.15 8.51 -6.31
CA GLY A 273 1.67 7.13 -6.22
C GLY A 273 2.05 6.30 -7.45
N ARG A 274 1.98 6.87 -8.65
CA ARG A 274 2.45 6.21 -9.87
C ARG A 274 3.96 6.00 -9.86
N GLN A 275 4.73 6.96 -9.35
CA GLN A 275 6.17 6.81 -9.18
C GLN A 275 6.49 5.67 -8.20
N ALA A 276 5.80 5.62 -7.06
CA ALA A 276 5.94 4.53 -6.10
C ALA A 276 5.62 3.16 -6.73
N ILE A 277 4.60 3.06 -7.58
CA ILE A 277 4.28 1.82 -8.30
C ILE A 277 5.39 1.40 -9.27
N ILE A 278 6.02 2.35 -9.97
CA ILE A 278 7.17 2.05 -10.84
C ILE A 278 8.30 1.43 -10.01
N GLU A 279 8.65 2.03 -8.88
CA GLU A 279 9.71 1.55 -7.99
C GLU A 279 9.35 0.19 -7.35
N ILE A 280 8.11 0.01 -6.93
CA ILE A 280 7.59 -1.27 -6.45
C ILE A 280 7.73 -2.35 -7.53
N ASN A 281 7.36 -2.06 -8.78
CA ASN A 281 7.47 -3.02 -9.89
C ASN A 281 8.92 -3.42 -10.16
N GLN A 282 9.87 -2.48 -10.06
CA GLN A 282 11.30 -2.77 -10.17
C GLN A 282 11.78 -3.72 -9.07
N LEU A 283 11.34 -3.50 -7.82
CA LEU A 283 11.66 -4.40 -6.72
C LEU A 283 11.02 -5.78 -6.93
N LEU A 284 9.74 -5.82 -7.29
CA LEU A 284 9.02 -7.07 -7.55
C LEU A 284 9.65 -7.89 -8.68
N HIS A 285 10.25 -7.25 -9.69
CA HIS A 285 10.96 -7.95 -10.76
C HIS A 285 12.18 -8.71 -10.23
N ASN A 286 12.86 -8.16 -9.23
CA ASN A 286 14.09 -8.72 -8.66
C ASN A 286 13.82 -9.69 -7.48
N LEU A 287 12.59 -9.78 -7.00
CA LEU A 287 12.24 -10.67 -5.89
C LEU A 287 11.91 -12.08 -6.39
N PRO A 288 12.39 -13.12 -5.67
CA PRO A 288 11.98 -14.50 -5.95
C PRO A 288 10.47 -14.67 -5.73
N ARG A 289 9.70 -14.79 -6.82
CA ARG A 289 8.23 -14.94 -6.76
C ARG A 289 7.79 -16.24 -6.09
N ASP A 290 8.65 -17.26 -6.12
CA ASP A 290 8.38 -18.58 -5.51
C ASP A 290 8.12 -18.47 -4.01
N HIS A 291 8.84 -17.60 -3.28
CA HIS A 291 8.63 -17.42 -1.85
C HIS A 291 7.22 -16.94 -1.47
N LEU A 292 6.62 -16.06 -2.29
CA LEU A 292 5.25 -15.60 -2.03
C LEU A 292 4.24 -16.72 -2.32
N SER A 293 4.46 -17.47 -3.38
CA SER A 293 3.63 -18.62 -3.74
C SER A 293 3.74 -19.74 -2.70
N GLU A 294 4.95 -20.07 -2.25
CA GLU A 294 5.19 -21.05 -1.20
C GLU A 294 4.59 -20.61 0.14
N GLY A 295 4.76 -19.34 0.50
CA GLY A 295 4.17 -18.75 1.70
C GLY A 295 2.64 -18.86 1.71
N TYR A 296 1.98 -18.64 0.59
CA TYR A 296 0.54 -18.83 0.45
C TYR A 296 0.16 -20.32 0.44
N ALA A 297 0.91 -21.14 -0.29
CA ALA A 297 0.67 -22.58 -0.40
C ALA A 297 0.72 -23.31 0.96
N ALA A 298 1.52 -22.82 1.90
CA ALA A 298 1.59 -23.35 3.25
C ALA A 298 0.24 -23.30 4.01
N TRP A 299 -0.69 -22.47 3.57
CA TRP A 299 -2.03 -22.33 4.14
C TRP A 299 -3.11 -23.13 3.39
N LEU A 300 -2.74 -23.77 2.29
CA LEU A 300 -3.62 -24.66 1.54
C LEU A 300 -3.56 -26.07 2.14
N ASP A 301 -4.61 -26.85 1.87
CA ASP A 301 -4.57 -28.28 2.14
C ASP A 301 -3.54 -28.96 1.23
N PRO A 302 -3.00 -30.14 1.65
CA PRO A 302 -1.94 -30.83 0.90
C PRO A 302 -2.32 -31.14 -0.56
N GLU A 303 -3.60 -31.42 -0.80
CA GLU A 303 -4.12 -31.78 -2.12
C GLU A 303 -4.08 -30.56 -3.09
N SER A 304 -4.52 -29.38 -2.62
CA SER A 304 -4.54 -28.16 -3.43
C SER A 304 -3.16 -27.51 -3.58
N ARG A 305 -2.19 -27.84 -2.72
CA ARG A 305 -0.89 -27.15 -2.64
C ARG A 305 -0.04 -27.34 -3.89
N SER A 306 0.11 -28.56 -4.35
CA SER A 306 0.96 -28.90 -5.51
C SER A 306 0.46 -28.22 -6.77
N GLU A 307 -0.83 -28.34 -7.05
CA GLU A 307 -1.46 -27.72 -8.20
C GLU A 307 -1.39 -26.18 -8.16
N TYR A 308 -1.57 -25.61 -6.97
CA TYR A 308 -1.45 -24.15 -6.79
C TYR A 308 -0.03 -23.67 -7.12
N LEU A 309 1.01 -24.36 -6.64
CA LEU A 309 2.41 -23.97 -6.89
C LEU A 309 2.75 -24.06 -8.37
N GLU A 310 2.34 -25.13 -9.04
CA GLU A 310 2.54 -25.29 -10.48
C GLU A 310 1.84 -24.19 -11.28
N ALA A 311 0.56 -23.96 -11.02
CA ALA A 311 -0.22 -22.92 -11.67
C ALA A 311 0.32 -21.49 -11.40
N SER A 312 0.85 -21.25 -10.21
CA SER A 312 1.44 -19.94 -9.86
C SER A 312 2.77 -19.73 -10.57
N ARG A 313 3.62 -20.75 -10.64
CA ARG A 313 4.88 -20.69 -11.40
C ARG A 313 4.63 -20.39 -12.87
N ALA A 314 3.80 -21.18 -13.53
CA ALA A 314 3.45 -20.99 -14.94
C ALA A 314 2.90 -19.58 -15.22
N PHE A 315 2.07 -19.06 -14.32
CA PHE A 315 1.53 -17.70 -14.45
C PHE A 315 2.62 -16.63 -14.39
N PHE A 316 3.55 -16.70 -13.42
CA PHE A 316 4.60 -15.70 -13.28
C PHE A 316 5.69 -15.80 -14.35
N GLU A 317 5.99 -16.99 -14.84
CA GLU A 317 6.86 -17.20 -16.00
C GLU A 317 6.29 -16.53 -17.26
N GLN A 318 5.00 -16.68 -17.50
CA GLN A 318 4.32 -16.03 -18.62
C GLN A 318 4.33 -14.48 -18.48
N GLN A 319 4.20 -13.95 -17.27
CA GLN A 319 4.26 -12.50 -17.03
C GLN A 319 5.68 -11.93 -17.17
N ALA A 320 6.72 -12.71 -16.93
CA ALA A 320 8.11 -12.29 -17.08
C ALA A 320 8.57 -12.24 -18.56
N GLY A 321 7.86 -12.90 -19.47
CA GLY A 321 8.15 -12.92 -20.91
C GLY A 321 7.50 -11.75 -21.69
N HIS A 322 6.75 -10.89 -21.02
CA HIS A 322 6.12 -9.68 -21.55
C HIS A 322 6.65 -8.43 -20.86
#